data_2dfdebebaf25a9a17faac656eaaf1abd
#
_entry.id   2dfdebebaf25a9a17faac656eaaf1abd
#
_cell.length_a   1.000
_cell.length_b   1.000
_cell.length_c   1.000
_cell.angle_alpha   90.00
_cell.angle_beta   90.00
_cell.angle_gamma   90.00
#
_symmetry.space_group_name_H-M   'P 1'
#
loop_
_entity.id
_entity.type
_entity.pdbx_description
1 polymer ?
#
loop_
_entity_poly.entity_id
_entity_poly.type
_entity_poly.pdbx_seq_one_letter_code
_entity_poly.pdbx_strand_id
1 'polypeptide(L)'
;MPRVLTLTLNPALDLTVRADGWQPGTVNSGQELHLTAGGKGVNVASFLADWGLNVTATGLLGADNAEAFDSLFRAKPITDAFVRVPGQTRVGVKIVDHATQETTDINLPGLRATPESLRELHSRLDTLHADHDVFVLAGSLPPGLAPDFYAELVARLRGQGKYVALDTSGPALTAALNAEVLPNLVKPNQHELSTALGRELQTQAEILAAARELLERGAELVAVSQGEDGALFVSRTQTVQALPPRVQVVSTVGAGDAMVAGLVSAHLDGLKLTDAARRATSFSVGNITRLGAHLPPRDGLEGCAAQVTVTPL
;
A
#
# COMPACT_ATOMS: atom_id res chain seq x y z
N MET A 1 14.70 -9.34 16.00
CA MET A 1 13.43 -8.69 15.68
C MET A 1 13.05 -9.14 14.29
N PRO A 2 11.79 -9.47 14.01
CA PRO A 2 11.35 -9.85 12.67
C PRO A 2 11.64 -8.73 11.69
N ARG A 3 12.11 -9.09 10.48
CA ARG A 3 12.48 -8.15 9.43
C ARG A 3 11.38 -8.06 8.38
N VAL A 4 11.09 -6.85 7.92
CA VAL A 4 10.07 -6.58 6.90
C VAL A 4 10.74 -6.29 5.56
N LEU A 5 10.23 -6.93 4.51
CA LEU A 5 10.55 -6.62 3.14
C LEU A 5 9.30 -6.11 2.42
N THR A 6 9.43 -4.96 1.73
CA THR A 6 8.39 -4.46 0.83
C THR A 6 8.80 -4.64 -0.62
N LEU A 7 7.89 -5.15 -1.45
CA LEU A 7 8.08 -5.32 -2.89
C LEU A 7 7.22 -4.32 -3.66
N THR A 8 7.86 -3.52 -4.52
CA THR A 8 7.18 -2.59 -5.44
C THR A 8 7.67 -2.83 -6.86
N LEU A 9 6.84 -3.41 -7.70
CA LEU A 9 7.23 -3.75 -9.07
C LEU A 9 7.03 -2.61 -10.07
N ASN A 10 6.17 -1.64 -9.73
CA ASN A 10 5.83 -0.51 -10.57
C ASN A 10 5.82 0.80 -9.76
N PRO A 11 6.98 1.19 -9.18
CA PRO A 11 7.10 2.45 -8.44
C PRO A 11 6.79 3.65 -9.34
N ALA A 12 6.60 4.81 -8.74
CA ALA A 12 6.37 6.05 -9.46
C ALA A 12 7.12 7.21 -8.80
N LEU A 13 7.53 8.18 -9.60
CA LEU A 13 7.80 9.53 -9.13
C LEU A 13 6.46 10.27 -9.10
N ASP A 14 5.97 10.59 -7.91
CA ASP A 14 4.72 11.35 -7.74
C ASP A 14 5.02 12.84 -7.87
N LEU A 15 4.58 13.41 -8.99
CA LEU A 15 4.66 14.83 -9.31
C LEU A 15 3.35 15.51 -8.91
N THR A 16 3.34 16.20 -7.78
CA THR A 16 2.17 16.95 -7.34
C THR A 16 2.29 18.39 -7.79
N VAL A 17 1.30 18.86 -8.54
CA VAL A 17 1.18 20.23 -9.03
C VAL A 17 -0.07 20.85 -8.41
N ARG A 18 0.09 21.96 -7.71
CA ARG A 18 -1.04 22.79 -7.31
C ARG A 18 -1.42 23.73 -8.46
N ALA A 19 -2.66 23.66 -8.90
CA ALA A 19 -3.21 24.52 -9.96
C ALA A 19 -4.66 24.86 -9.64
N ASP A 20 -4.87 25.93 -8.89
CA ASP A 20 -6.19 26.34 -8.43
C ASP A 20 -7.04 26.84 -9.61
N GLY A 21 -8.27 26.31 -9.75
CA GLY A 21 -9.19 26.64 -10.81
C GLY A 21 -8.75 26.15 -12.21
N TRP A 22 -7.94 25.07 -12.27
CA TRP A 22 -7.49 24.55 -13.55
C TRP A 22 -8.66 24.05 -14.42
N GLN A 23 -8.52 24.22 -15.73
CA GLN A 23 -9.55 23.85 -16.69
C GLN A 23 -8.98 22.99 -17.83
N PRO A 24 -9.62 21.86 -18.18
CA PRO A 24 -9.25 21.07 -19.34
C PRO A 24 -9.28 21.90 -20.64
N GLY A 25 -8.32 21.67 -21.54
CA GLY A 25 -8.28 22.30 -22.85
C GLY A 25 -7.75 23.73 -22.84
N THR A 26 -7.26 24.25 -21.72
CA THR A 26 -6.67 25.60 -21.60
C THR A 26 -5.22 25.54 -21.12
N VAL A 27 -4.51 26.66 -21.20
CA VAL A 27 -3.20 26.83 -20.54
C VAL A 27 -3.44 27.15 -19.08
N ASN A 28 -2.96 26.28 -18.20
CA ASN A 28 -3.05 26.45 -16.75
C ASN A 28 -1.67 26.75 -16.17
N SER A 29 -1.61 27.58 -15.11
CA SER A 29 -0.37 27.90 -14.40
C SER A 29 -0.34 27.18 -13.06
N GLY A 30 0.68 26.32 -12.85
CA GLY A 30 0.93 25.69 -11.56
C GLY A 30 1.59 26.67 -10.58
N GLN A 31 1.25 26.57 -9.30
CA GLN A 31 1.74 27.43 -8.23
C GLN A 31 2.84 26.75 -7.40
N GLU A 32 2.72 25.46 -7.17
CA GLU A 32 3.65 24.64 -6.39
C GLU A 32 3.93 23.32 -7.12
N LEU A 33 5.14 22.81 -6.93
CA LEU A 33 5.60 21.56 -7.51
C LEU A 33 6.31 20.74 -6.45
N HIS A 34 5.84 19.50 -6.22
CA HIS A 34 6.51 18.54 -5.37
C HIS A 34 6.78 17.25 -6.14
N LEU A 35 8.02 16.79 -6.14
CA LEU A 35 8.43 15.51 -6.72
C LEU A 35 8.85 14.58 -5.59
N THR A 36 8.15 13.48 -5.40
CA THR A 36 8.43 12.52 -4.33
C THR A 36 8.55 11.10 -4.87
N ALA A 37 9.43 10.31 -4.24
CA ALA A 37 9.47 8.87 -4.47
C ALA A 37 8.16 8.25 -3.97
N GLY A 38 7.52 7.45 -4.81
CA GLY A 38 6.21 6.85 -4.53
C GLY A 38 6.10 5.43 -5.07
N GLY A 39 4.90 4.90 -4.95
CA GLY A 39 4.55 3.51 -5.20
C GLY A 39 4.21 2.80 -3.90
N LYS A 40 3.16 1.95 -3.93
CA LYS A 40 2.55 1.43 -2.70
C LYS A 40 3.54 0.81 -1.71
N GLY A 41 4.43 -0.09 -2.16
CA GLY A 41 5.39 -0.72 -1.26
C GLY A 41 6.50 0.22 -0.79
N VAL A 42 6.89 1.23 -1.60
CA VAL A 42 7.80 2.30 -1.18
C VAL A 42 7.15 3.15 -0.08
N ASN A 43 5.87 3.49 -0.24
CA ASN A 43 5.11 4.22 0.77
C ASN A 43 4.99 3.41 2.08
N VAL A 44 4.65 2.11 1.99
CA VAL A 44 4.62 1.22 3.17
C VAL A 44 5.98 1.18 3.86
N ALA A 45 7.09 1.05 3.10
CA ALA A 45 8.43 1.07 3.68
C ALA A 45 8.71 2.40 4.42
N SER A 46 8.31 3.52 3.81
CA SER A 46 8.46 4.84 4.42
C SER A 46 7.70 4.98 5.73
N PHE A 47 6.44 4.52 5.80
CA PHE A 47 5.62 4.56 7.01
C PHE A 47 6.15 3.63 8.11
N LEU A 48 6.58 2.42 7.76
CA LEU A 48 7.19 1.50 8.71
C LEU A 48 8.51 2.06 9.28
N ALA A 49 9.30 2.73 8.44
CA ALA A 49 10.53 3.41 8.86
C ALA A 49 10.23 4.59 9.80
N ASP A 50 9.18 5.40 9.53
CA ASP A 50 8.72 6.46 10.45
C ASP A 50 8.25 5.88 11.79
N TRP A 51 7.69 4.67 11.79
CA TRP A 51 7.33 3.95 13.01
C TRP A 51 8.53 3.41 13.80
N GLY A 52 9.74 3.46 13.23
CA GLY A 52 11.00 3.03 13.84
C GLY A 52 11.42 1.60 13.50
N LEU A 53 10.87 1.01 12.44
CA LEU A 53 11.26 -0.30 11.94
C LEU A 53 12.36 -0.19 10.88
N ASN A 54 13.30 -1.14 10.89
CA ASN A 54 14.24 -1.32 9.78
C ASN A 54 13.55 -2.13 8.68
N VAL A 55 13.48 -1.56 7.48
CA VAL A 55 12.75 -2.15 6.35
C VAL A 55 13.69 -2.33 5.17
N THR A 56 13.56 -3.44 4.45
CA THR A 56 14.18 -3.62 3.14
C THR A 56 13.15 -3.35 2.06
N ALA A 57 13.42 -2.43 1.16
CA ALA A 57 12.58 -2.14 0.01
C ALA A 57 13.21 -2.73 -1.25
N THR A 58 12.44 -3.49 -2.04
CA THR A 58 12.89 -4.12 -3.29
C THR A 58 11.84 -4.04 -4.38
N GLY A 59 12.20 -4.41 -5.59
CA GLY A 59 11.36 -4.37 -6.77
C GLY A 59 12.15 -3.96 -8.00
N LEU A 60 11.47 -3.32 -8.96
CA LEU A 60 12.08 -2.80 -10.19
C LEU A 60 12.09 -1.27 -10.13
N LEU A 61 13.24 -0.64 -10.36
CA LEU A 61 13.39 0.81 -10.33
C LEU A 61 14.22 1.29 -11.54
N GLY A 62 13.77 2.33 -12.20
CA GLY A 62 14.50 2.95 -13.31
C GLY A 62 15.82 3.55 -12.84
N ALA A 63 16.90 3.25 -13.58
CA ALA A 63 18.23 3.74 -13.24
C ALA A 63 18.41 5.23 -13.57
N ASP A 64 17.65 5.76 -14.55
CA ASP A 64 17.91 7.08 -15.13
C ASP A 64 17.32 8.25 -14.32
N ASN A 65 16.43 7.96 -13.33
CA ASN A 65 15.78 8.97 -12.49
C ASN A 65 15.54 8.49 -11.04
N ALA A 66 16.53 7.80 -10.48
CA ALA A 66 16.40 7.17 -9.15
C ALA A 66 16.65 8.13 -7.96
N GLU A 67 17.10 9.36 -8.19
CA GLU A 67 17.61 10.27 -7.15
C GLU A 67 16.64 10.53 -6.00
N ALA A 68 15.32 10.63 -6.30
CA ALA A 68 14.32 10.85 -5.27
C ALA A 68 14.18 9.61 -4.35
N PHE A 69 14.28 8.41 -4.92
CA PHE A 69 14.27 7.14 -4.17
C PHE A 69 15.53 6.99 -3.33
N ASP A 70 16.71 7.23 -3.91
CA ASP A 70 17.98 7.17 -3.21
C ASP A 70 18.04 8.17 -2.03
N SER A 71 17.42 9.34 -2.21
CA SER A 71 17.30 10.35 -1.17
C SER A 71 16.37 9.90 -0.05
N LEU A 72 15.22 9.32 -0.38
CA LEU A 72 14.28 8.74 0.59
C LEU A 72 14.94 7.63 1.42
N PHE A 73 15.61 6.68 0.76
CA PHE A 73 16.24 5.54 1.42
C PHE A 73 17.43 5.94 2.30
N ARG A 74 18.16 7.01 1.95
CA ARG A 74 19.20 7.56 2.83
C ARG A 74 18.64 8.34 4.02
N ALA A 75 17.49 9.01 3.84
CA ALA A 75 16.87 9.81 4.90
C ALA A 75 16.14 8.97 5.97
N LYS A 76 15.78 7.73 5.65
CA LYS A 76 15.04 6.83 6.54
C LYS A 76 15.80 5.49 6.71
N PRO A 77 15.53 4.70 7.76
CA PRO A 77 16.14 3.38 7.97
C PRO A 77 15.56 2.34 6.99
N ILE A 78 15.73 2.60 5.68
CA ILE A 78 15.27 1.73 4.58
C ILE A 78 16.50 1.21 3.85
N THR A 79 16.67 -0.12 3.83
CA THR A 79 17.68 -0.78 3.02
C THR A 79 17.21 -0.87 1.59
N ASP A 80 17.93 -0.25 0.66
CA ASP A 80 17.66 -0.33 -0.77
C ASP A 80 18.16 -1.67 -1.34
N ALA A 81 17.22 -2.47 -1.83
CA ALA A 81 17.48 -3.72 -2.53
C ALA A 81 16.78 -3.77 -3.91
N PHE A 82 16.45 -2.62 -4.49
CA PHE A 82 15.83 -2.56 -5.82
C PHE A 82 16.77 -3.06 -6.91
N VAL A 83 16.20 -3.77 -7.87
CA VAL A 83 16.85 -4.06 -9.15
C VAL A 83 16.78 -2.79 -10.00
N ARG A 84 17.95 -2.27 -10.39
CA ARG A 84 18.04 -1.12 -11.29
C ARG A 84 17.87 -1.57 -12.73
N VAL A 85 16.83 -1.06 -13.37
CA VAL A 85 16.48 -1.38 -14.78
C VAL A 85 16.82 -0.18 -15.65
N PRO A 86 17.46 -0.34 -16.82
CA PRO A 86 17.68 0.78 -17.74
C PRO A 86 16.39 1.49 -18.09
N GLY A 87 16.41 2.84 -18.15
CA GLY A 87 15.25 3.68 -18.38
C GLY A 87 14.74 4.38 -17.14
N GLN A 88 13.61 5.07 -17.28
CA GLN A 88 13.03 5.92 -16.25
C GLN A 88 11.90 5.21 -15.50
N THR A 89 11.87 5.35 -14.19
CA THR A 89 10.66 5.10 -13.39
C THR A 89 9.56 6.04 -13.86
N ARG A 90 8.34 5.54 -13.98
CA ARG A 90 7.19 6.33 -14.41
C ARG A 90 6.94 7.53 -13.51
N VAL A 91 6.30 8.56 -14.09
CA VAL A 91 5.81 9.71 -13.33
C VAL A 91 4.29 9.57 -13.17
N GLY A 92 3.80 9.75 -11.96
CA GLY A 92 2.40 9.98 -11.66
C GLY A 92 2.19 11.48 -11.45
N VAL A 93 1.34 12.11 -12.26
CA VAL A 93 1.04 13.54 -12.12
C VAL A 93 -0.25 13.69 -11.32
N LYS A 94 -0.19 14.48 -10.26
CA LYS A 94 -1.34 14.82 -9.42
C LYS A 94 -1.59 16.32 -9.52
N ILE A 95 -2.73 16.70 -10.07
CA ILE A 95 -3.16 18.09 -10.12
C ILE A 95 -4.10 18.31 -8.95
N VAL A 96 -3.69 19.16 -8.00
CA VAL A 96 -4.48 19.51 -6.81
C VAL A 96 -5.08 20.88 -7.00
N ASP A 97 -6.40 20.94 -6.99
CA ASP A 97 -7.17 22.17 -7.03
C ASP A 97 -7.77 22.47 -5.65
N HIS A 98 -7.21 23.47 -4.95
CA HIS A 98 -7.69 23.84 -3.63
C HIS A 98 -8.99 24.64 -3.68
N ALA A 99 -9.37 25.20 -4.84
CA ALA A 99 -10.62 25.94 -4.97
C ALA A 99 -11.83 25.00 -5.01
N THR A 100 -11.68 23.84 -5.69
CA THR A 100 -12.72 22.80 -5.80
C THR A 100 -12.53 21.66 -4.79
N GLN A 101 -11.39 21.59 -4.10
CA GLN A 101 -10.97 20.46 -3.25
C GLN A 101 -10.87 19.14 -4.00
N GLU A 102 -10.57 19.18 -5.29
CA GLU A 102 -10.44 18.01 -6.16
C GLU A 102 -8.97 17.70 -6.44
N THR A 103 -8.70 16.42 -6.67
CA THR A 103 -7.41 15.94 -7.16
C THR A 103 -7.61 15.10 -8.42
N THR A 104 -6.87 15.45 -9.48
CA THR A 104 -6.87 14.68 -10.73
C THR A 104 -5.54 13.94 -10.86
N ASP A 105 -5.61 12.61 -10.97
CA ASP A 105 -4.45 11.76 -11.15
C ASP A 105 -4.26 11.37 -12.61
N ILE A 106 -3.03 11.56 -13.14
CA ILE A 106 -2.60 11.09 -14.47
C ILE A 106 -1.44 10.13 -14.26
N ASN A 107 -1.70 8.84 -14.44
CA ASN A 107 -0.71 7.79 -14.24
C ASN A 107 -0.10 7.39 -15.59
N LEU A 108 1.21 7.64 -15.76
CA LEU A 108 1.94 7.19 -16.93
C LEU A 108 2.28 5.68 -16.85
N PRO A 109 2.49 5.01 -17.98
CA PRO A 109 2.90 3.61 -18.00
C PRO A 109 4.30 3.47 -17.36
N GLY A 110 4.49 2.37 -16.61
CA GLY A 110 5.76 2.05 -15.97
C GLY A 110 6.78 1.43 -16.91
N LEU A 111 7.96 1.16 -16.36
CA LEU A 111 8.99 0.36 -17.02
C LEU A 111 8.43 -1.02 -17.40
N ARG A 112 8.86 -1.53 -18.54
CA ARG A 112 8.53 -2.90 -18.92
C ARG A 112 9.45 -3.88 -18.19
N ALA A 113 8.90 -4.85 -17.49
CA ALA A 113 9.68 -5.95 -16.95
C ALA A 113 10.24 -6.81 -18.08
N THR A 114 11.54 -7.08 -18.03
CA THR A 114 12.23 -7.96 -18.99
C THR A 114 12.60 -9.29 -18.35
N PRO A 115 12.83 -10.35 -19.14
CA PRO A 115 13.30 -11.61 -18.57
C PRO A 115 14.58 -11.47 -17.72
N GLU A 116 15.48 -10.54 -18.09
CA GLU A 116 16.71 -10.23 -17.33
C GLU A 116 16.38 -9.64 -15.97
N SER A 117 15.56 -8.58 -15.94
CA SER A 117 15.20 -7.91 -14.69
C SER A 117 14.43 -8.83 -13.75
N LEU A 118 13.61 -9.75 -14.29
CA LEU A 118 12.88 -10.73 -13.51
C LEU A 118 13.81 -11.80 -12.93
N ARG A 119 14.79 -12.30 -13.70
CA ARG A 119 15.81 -13.23 -13.16
C ARG A 119 16.59 -12.59 -12.02
N GLU A 120 17.01 -11.35 -12.17
CA GLU A 120 17.71 -10.63 -11.12
C GLU A 120 16.80 -10.40 -9.89
N LEU A 121 15.54 -10.03 -10.09
CA LEU A 121 14.57 -9.87 -9.00
C LEU A 121 14.37 -11.18 -8.24
N HIS A 122 14.18 -12.30 -8.93
CA HIS A 122 14.05 -13.61 -8.28
C HIS A 122 15.29 -13.99 -7.50
N SER A 123 16.49 -13.82 -8.07
CA SER A 123 17.75 -14.05 -7.37
C SER A 123 17.89 -13.17 -6.12
N ARG A 124 17.47 -11.90 -6.20
CA ARG A 124 17.46 -10.98 -5.07
C ARG A 124 16.48 -11.41 -3.98
N LEU A 125 15.28 -11.81 -4.35
CA LEU A 125 14.29 -12.34 -3.41
C LEU A 125 14.77 -13.64 -2.76
N ASP A 126 15.47 -14.52 -3.49
CA ASP A 126 16.08 -15.75 -2.96
C ASP A 126 17.16 -15.46 -1.92
N THR A 127 17.92 -14.40 -2.11
CA THR A 127 18.93 -13.97 -1.14
C THR A 127 18.29 -13.34 0.10
N LEU A 128 17.25 -12.54 -0.09
CA LEU A 128 16.63 -11.77 1.00
C LEU A 128 15.65 -12.60 1.84
N HIS A 129 15.06 -13.65 1.27
CA HIS A 129 13.97 -14.38 1.95
C HIS A 129 14.40 -15.04 3.27
N ALA A 130 15.65 -15.47 3.39
CA ALA A 130 16.17 -16.13 4.59
C ALA A 130 16.16 -15.18 5.81
N ASP A 131 16.40 -13.90 5.59
CA ASP A 131 16.55 -12.87 6.61
C ASP A 131 15.28 -12.08 6.91
N HIS A 132 14.18 -12.33 6.19
CA HIS A 132 12.94 -11.60 6.34
C HIS A 132 11.77 -12.53 6.69
N ASP A 133 10.93 -12.08 7.62
CA ASP A 133 9.79 -12.85 8.14
C ASP A 133 8.46 -12.38 7.54
N VAL A 134 8.37 -11.08 7.22
CA VAL A 134 7.17 -10.41 6.72
C VAL A 134 7.44 -9.81 5.34
N PHE A 135 6.59 -10.14 4.38
CA PHE A 135 6.65 -9.64 3.02
C PHE A 135 5.40 -8.82 2.71
N VAL A 136 5.58 -7.58 2.28
CA VAL A 136 4.51 -6.71 1.80
C VAL A 136 4.63 -6.61 0.29
N LEU A 137 3.71 -7.26 -0.42
CA LEU A 137 3.62 -7.20 -1.88
C LEU A 137 2.63 -6.11 -2.24
N ALA A 138 3.09 -5.01 -2.84
CA ALA A 138 2.22 -3.86 -3.00
C ALA A 138 2.43 -3.09 -4.31
N GLY A 139 1.31 -2.61 -4.86
CA GLY A 139 1.25 -1.84 -6.09
C GLY A 139 0.84 -2.66 -7.30
N SER A 140 0.64 -1.97 -8.42
CA SER A 140 0.31 -2.57 -9.70
C SER A 140 1.49 -3.33 -10.30
N LEU A 141 1.20 -4.26 -11.20
CA LEU A 141 2.22 -4.92 -12.00
C LEU A 141 2.62 -4.03 -13.18
N PRO A 142 3.92 -3.97 -13.52
CA PRO A 142 4.36 -3.29 -14.73
C PRO A 142 4.04 -4.12 -15.99
N PRO A 143 4.04 -3.50 -17.19
CA PRO A 143 3.97 -4.24 -18.44
C PRO A 143 5.05 -5.34 -18.52
N GLY A 144 4.65 -6.51 -19.03
CA GLY A 144 5.55 -7.67 -19.17
C GLY A 144 5.41 -8.71 -18.06
N LEU A 145 4.62 -8.43 -17.02
CA LEU A 145 4.24 -9.42 -16.00
C LEU A 145 2.82 -9.94 -16.23
N ALA A 146 2.63 -11.23 -16.01
CA ALA A 146 1.30 -11.85 -16.01
C ALA A 146 0.51 -11.46 -14.74
N PRO A 147 -0.83 -11.40 -14.80
CA PRO A 147 -1.66 -11.01 -13.65
C PRO A 147 -1.49 -11.89 -12.41
N ASP A 148 -1.09 -13.13 -12.57
CA ASP A 148 -0.89 -14.12 -11.52
C ASP A 148 0.47 -14.03 -10.80
N PHE A 149 1.36 -13.14 -11.21
CA PHE A 149 2.70 -12.98 -10.62
C PHE A 149 2.67 -12.86 -9.08
N TYR A 150 1.76 -12.05 -8.54
CA TYR A 150 1.63 -11.94 -7.08
C TYR A 150 1.06 -13.22 -6.45
N ALA A 151 0.15 -13.92 -7.12
CA ALA A 151 -0.40 -15.18 -6.63
C ALA A 151 0.70 -16.24 -6.50
N GLU A 152 1.57 -16.37 -7.51
CA GLU A 152 2.72 -17.28 -7.50
C GLU A 152 3.70 -16.95 -6.36
N LEU A 153 3.99 -15.65 -6.18
CA LEU A 153 4.89 -15.19 -5.14
C LEU A 153 4.30 -15.39 -3.73
N VAL A 154 2.99 -15.18 -3.56
CA VAL A 154 2.25 -15.48 -2.32
C VAL A 154 2.37 -16.98 -2.01
N ALA A 155 2.05 -17.85 -2.96
CA ALA A 155 2.12 -19.30 -2.77
C ALA A 155 3.52 -19.75 -2.35
N ARG A 156 4.55 -19.24 -3.02
CA ARG A 156 5.95 -19.53 -2.70
C ARG A 156 6.33 -19.09 -1.29
N LEU A 157 6.07 -17.84 -0.93
CA LEU A 157 6.45 -17.26 0.38
C LEU A 157 5.67 -17.92 1.52
N ARG A 158 4.36 -18.14 1.34
CA ARG A 158 3.51 -18.85 2.31
C ARG A 158 3.98 -20.30 2.50
N GLY A 159 4.36 -20.99 1.44
CA GLY A 159 4.94 -22.33 1.49
C GLY A 159 6.27 -22.39 2.26
N GLN A 160 6.97 -21.28 2.39
CA GLN A 160 8.19 -21.10 3.18
C GLN A 160 7.93 -20.58 4.61
N GLY A 161 6.66 -20.49 5.04
CA GLY A 161 6.27 -20.05 6.37
C GLY A 161 6.37 -18.54 6.60
N LYS A 162 6.45 -17.75 5.51
CA LYS A 162 6.52 -16.27 5.62
C LYS A 162 5.13 -15.66 5.79
N TYR A 163 5.05 -14.55 6.52
CA TYR A 163 3.84 -13.74 6.58
C TYR A 163 3.79 -12.83 5.36
N VAL A 164 2.69 -12.88 4.60
CA VAL A 164 2.52 -12.13 3.37
C VAL A 164 1.32 -11.20 3.48
N ALA A 165 1.58 -9.90 3.34
CA ALA A 165 0.56 -8.88 3.15
C ALA A 165 0.48 -8.47 1.67
N LEU A 166 -0.72 -8.39 1.11
CA LEU A 166 -0.95 -8.01 -0.28
C LEU A 166 -1.83 -6.76 -0.36
N ASP A 167 -1.35 -5.74 -1.06
CA ASP A 167 -2.11 -4.54 -1.43
C ASP A 167 -1.91 -4.19 -2.91
N THR A 168 -2.71 -4.79 -3.75
CA THR A 168 -2.72 -4.56 -5.21
C THR A 168 -4.15 -4.35 -5.70
N SER A 169 -4.33 -4.06 -6.97
CA SER A 169 -5.62 -3.77 -7.58
C SER A 169 -5.76 -4.42 -8.97
N GLY A 170 -6.96 -4.35 -9.54
CA GLY A 170 -7.25 -4.81 -10.89
C GLY A 170 -6.98 -6.31 -11.10
N PRO A 171 -6.50 -6.70 -12.31
CA PRO A 171 -6.30 -8.11 -12.66
C PRO A 171 -5.35 -8.86 -11.70
N ALA A 172 -4.36 -8.19 -11.12
CA ALA A 172 -3.44 -8.81 -10.17
C ALA A 172 -4.12 -9.17 -8.83
N LEU A 173 -5.02 -8.31 -8.33
CA LEU A 173 -5.83 -8.62 -7.16
C LEU A 173 -6.81 -9.76 -7.47
N THR A 174 -7.48 -9.70 -8.62
CA THR A 174 -8.40 -10.77 -9.06
C THR A 174 -7.69 -12.13 -9.11
N ALA A 175 -6.52 -12.20 -9.73
CA ALA A 175 -5.73 -13.43 -9.80
C ALA A 175 -5.33 -13.93 -8.40
N ALA A 176 -4.85 -13.03 -7.53
CA ALA A 176 -4.41 -13.40 -6.19
C ALA A 176 -5.57 -13.87 -5.29
N LEU A 177 -6.75 -13.25 -5.37
CA LEU A 177 -7.91 -13.67 -4.59
C LEU A 177 -8.57 -14.95 -5.11
N ASN A 178 -8.37 -15.31 -6.37
CA ASN A 178 -8.84 -16.58 -6.96
C ASN A 178 -7.83 -17.73 -6.85
N ALA A 179 -6.59 -17.46 -6.42
CA ALA A 179 -5.55 -18.46 -6.27
C ALA A 179 -5.87 -19.46 -5.15
N GLU A 180 -5.24 -20.64 -5.19
CA GLU A 180 -5.39 -21.68 -4.16
C GLU A 180 -4.82 -21.23 -2.81
N VAL A 181 -3.69 -20.52 -2.82
CA VAL A 181 -3.01 -20.02 -1.61
C VAL A 181 -3.20 -18.52 -1.52
N LEU A 182 -3.91 -18.07 -0.47
CA LEU A 182 -4.15 -16.65 -0.21
C LEU A 182 -3.06 -16.03 0.67
N PRO A 183 -2.84 -14.69 0.58
CA PRO A 183 -1.98 -13.98 1.52
C PRO A 183 -2.55 -14.02 2.94
N ASN A 184 -1.71 -13.81 3.97
CA ASN A 184 -2.16 -13.70 5.36
C ASN A 184 -3.04 -12.46 5.53
N LEU A 185 -2.62 -11.34 4.97
CA LEU A 185 -3.33 -10.07 5.01
C LEU A 185 -3.63 -9.60 3.59
N VAL A 186 -4.87 -9.23 3.33
CA VAL A 186 -5.25 -8.51 2.12
C VAL A 186 -6.04 -7.24 2.47
N LYS A 187 -5.72 -6.13 1.77
CA LYS A 187 -6.38 -4.84 2.02
C LYS A 187 -6.93 -4.23 0.73
N PRO A 188 -8.05 -4.67 0.19
CA PRO A 188 -8.77 -3.97 -0.85
C PRO A 188 -9.59 -2.80 -0.28
N ASN A 189 -9.97 -1.85 -1.13
CA ASN A 189 -11.16 -1.06 -0.86
C ASN A 189 -12.43 -1.84 -1.30
N GLN A 190 -13.62 -1.33 -0.97
CA GLN A 190 -14.89 -1.97 -1.30
C GLN A 190 -15.03 -2.22 -2.82
N HIS A 191 -14.66 -1.23 -3.65
CA HIS A 191 -14.76 -1.34 -5.11
C HIS A 191 -13.76 -2.38 -5.67
N GLU A 192 -12.51 -2.38 -5.18
CA GLU A 192 -11.50 -3.37 -5.57
C GLU A 192 -11.92 -4.79 -5.20
N LEU A 193 -12.49 -4.99 -4.00
CA LEU A 193 -13.00 -6.29 -3.57
C LEU A 193 -14.17 -6.75 -4.45
N SER A 194 -15.12 -5.86 -4.71
CA SER A 194 -16.28 -6.10 -5.58
C SER A 194 -15.84 -6.53 -6.97
N THR A 195 -14.93 -5.77 -7.58
CA THR A 195 -14.39 -6.05 -8.91
C THR A 195 -13.62 -7.38 -8.94
N ALA A 196 -12.76 -7.64 -7.95
CA ALA A 196 -11.94 -8.84 -7.90
C ALA A 196 -12.76 -10.13 -7.72
N LEU A 197 -13.90 -10.05 -7.03
CA LEU A 197 -14.83 -11.16 -6.83
C LEU A 197 -15.89 -11.27 -7.93
N GLY A 198 -15.94 -10.31 -8.88
CA GLY A 198 -16.89 -10.31 -9.98
C GLY A 198 -18.35 -10.15 -9.56
N ARG A 199 -18.61 -9.54 -8.41
CA ARG A 199 -19.95 -9.29 -7.86
C ARG A 199 -20.03 -7.97 -7.14
N GLU A 200 -21.18 -7.30 -7.17
CA GLU A 200 -21.39 -6.08 -6.41
C GLU A 200 -21.48 -6.37 -4.90
N LEU A 201 -20.86 -5.50 -4.12
CA LEU A 201 -20.87 -5.52 -2.67
C LEU A 201 -21.35 -4.14 -2.19
N GLN A 202 -22.67 -3.97 -2.07
CA GLN A 202 -23.30 -2.67 -1.76
C GLN A 202 -23.51 -2.47 -0.27
N THR A 203 -23.74 -3.56 0.46
CA THR A 203 -24.05 -3.54 1.90
C THR A 203 -22.86 -4.03 2.73
N GLN A 204 -22.79 -3.56 3.97
CA GLN A 204 -21.79 -4.05 4.94
C GLN A 204 -21.90 -5.58 5.12
N ALA A 205 -23.09 -6.14 5.11
CA ALA A 205 -23.31 -7.59 5.24
C ALA A 205 -22.66 -8.36 4.08
N GLU A 206 -22.78 -7.86 2.85
CA GLU A 206 -22.15 -8.47 1.66
C GLU A 206 -20.63 -8.38 1.71
N ILE A 207 -20.09 -7.24 2.15
CA ILE A 207 -18.64 -7.04 2.33
C ILE A 207 -18.11 -8.03 3.39
N LEU A 208 -18.80 -8.15 4.51
CA LEU A 208 -18.42 -9.08 5.58
C LEU A 208 -18.49 -10.54 5.13
N ALA A 209 -19.53 -10.92 4.36
CA ALA A 209 -19.64 -12.26 3.78
C ALA A 209 -18.47 -12.55 2.84
N ALA A 210 -18.15 -11.61 1.94
CA ALA A 210 -17.02 -11.73 1.03
C ALA A 210 -15.67 -11.85 1.77
N ALA A 211 -15.46 -11.06 2.83
CA ALA A 211 -14.27 -11.16 3.64
C ALA A 211 -14.15 -12.52 4.37
N ARG A 212 -15.26 -13.05 4.89
CA ARG A 212 -15.29 -14.37 5.54
C ARG A 212 -14.98 -15.50 4.56
N GLU A 213 -15.48 -15.45 3.33
CA GLU A 213 -15.11 -16.42 2.28
C GLU A 213 -13.59 -16.47 2.04
N LEU A 214 -12.91 -15.32 2.05
CA LEU A 214 -11.45 -15.26 1.92
C LEU A 214 -10.74 -15.86 3.15
N LEU A 215 -11.27 -15.63 4.35
CA LEU A 215 -10.74 -16.23 5.58
C LEU A 215 -10.90 -17.76 5.60
N GLU A 216 -12.03 -18.29 5.14
CA GLU A 216 -12.27 -19.74 4.99
C GLU A 216 -11.28 -20.36 4.01
N ARG A 217 -10.88 -19.64 2.96
CA ARG A 217 -9.90 -20.05 1.96
C ARG A 217 -8.44 -19.85 2.38
N GLY A 218 -8.16 -19.36 3.59
CA GLY A 218 -6.82 -19.36 4.16
C GLY A 218 -6.18 -17.98 4.39
N ALA A 219 -6.88 -16.88 4.13
CA ALA A 219 -6.47 -15.58 4.64
C ALA A 219 -6.59 -15.54 6.18
N GLU A 220 -5.84 -14.67 6.84
CA GLU A 220 -5.89 -14.50 8.30
C GLU A 220 -6.56 -13.19 8.69
N LEU A 221 -6.39 -12.17 7.85
CA LEU A 221 -6.98 -10.85 8.04
C LEU A 221 -7.37 -10.24 6.68
N VAL A 222 -8.61 -9.79 6.60
CA VAL A 222 -9.12 -9.00 5.47
C VAL A 222 -9.49 -7.62 6.00
N ALA A 223 -8.85 -6.57 5.48
CA ALA A 223 -9.15 -5.19 5.82
C ALA A 223 -9.77 -4.49 4.61
N VAL A 224 -11.03 -4.09 4.71
CA VAL A 224 -11.74 -3.44 3.61
C VAL A 224 -11.93 -1.97 3.92
N SER A 225 -11.21 -1.09 3.20
CA SER A 225 -11.34 0.35 3.37
C SER A 225 -12.56 0.91 2.65
N GLN A 226 -13.23 1.90 3.29
CA GLN A 226 -14.50 2.48 2.85
C GLN A 226 -14.44 4.03 2.83
N GLY A 227 -13.24 4.60 2.60
CA GLY A 227 -13.06 6.05 2.58
C GLY A 227 -13.34 6.71 3.93
N GLU A 228 -14.24 7.69 3.96
CA GLU A 228 -14.64 8.41 5.18
C GLU A 228 -15.43 7.54 6.17
N ASP A 229 -16.05 6.47 5.70
CA ASP A 229 -16.73 5.46 6.52
C ASP A 229 -15.75 4.52 7.23
N GLY A 230 -14.46 4.78 7.13
CA GLY A 230 -13.41 4.05 7.81
C GLY A 230 -13.04 2.73 7.16
N ALA A 231 -12.98 1.65 7.95
CA ALA A 231 -12.62 0.34 7.42
C ALA A 231 -13.20 -0.80 8.28
N LEU A 232 -13.47 -1.93 7.60
CA LEU A 232 -13.84 -3.19 8.22
C LEU A 232 -12.60 -4.08 8.34
N PHE A 233 -12.37 -4.65 9.50
CA PHE A 233 -11.29 -5.58 9.76
C PHE A 233 -11.88 -6.91 10.20
N VAL A 234 -11.64 -7.95 9.40
CA VAL A 234 -12.27 -9.27 9.58
C VAL A 234 -11.18 -10.31 9.75
N SER A 235 -11.16 -10.97 10.89
CA SER A 235 -10.33 -12.12 11.19
C SER A 235 -11.20 -13.35 11.47
N ARG A 236 -10.59 -14.51 11.65
CA ARG A 236 -11.34 -15.74 11.96
C ARG A 236 -12.12 -15.67 13.28
N THR A 237 -11.65 -14.87 14.25
CA THR A 237 -12.21 -14.83 15.60
C THR A 237 -12.97 -13.56 15.92
N GLN A 238 -12.70 -12.48 15.19
CA GLN A 238 -13.25 -11.16 15.47
C GLN A 238 -13.53 -10.40 14.18
N THR A 239 -14.54 -9.54 14.24
CA THR A 239 -14.83 -8.54 13.21
C THR A 239 -15.01 -7.20 13.90
N VAL A 240 -14.37 -6.17 13.40
CA VAL A 240 -14.50 -4.81 13.92
C VAL A 240 -14.62 -3.81 12.78
N GLN A 241 -15.36 -2.73 13.02
CA GLN A 241 -15.33 -1.51 12.21
C GLN A 241 -14.52 -0.46 12.94
N ALA A 242 -13.61 0.21 12.25
CA ALA A 242 -12.89 1.37 12.78
C ALA A 242 -13.26 2.63 12.00
N LEU A 243 -13.75 3.64 12.71
CA LEU A 243 -14.11 4.94 12.18
C LEU A 243 -13.03 5.96 12.53
N PRO A 244 -12.49 6.70 11.54
CA PRO A 244 -11.50 7.73 11.78
C PRO A 244 -12.12 8.95 12.48
N PRO A 245 -11.34 9.72 13.27
CA PRO A 245 -11.76 11.04 13.69
C PRO A 245 -11.84 11.98 12.49
N ARG A 246 -12.67 13.02 12.59
CA ARG A 246 -12.71 14.08 11.58
C ARG A 246 -11.44 14.91 11.64
N VAL A 247 -10.76 15.06 10.50
CA VAL A 247 -9.53 15.83 10.35
C VAL A 247 -9.58 16.69 9.11
N GLN A 248 -8.74 17.71 9.07
CA GLN A 248 -8.52 18.45 7.82
C GLN A 248 -7.64 17.59 6.90
N VAL A 249 -8.19 17.17 5.78
CA VAL A 249 -7.48 16.36 4.77
C VAL A 249 -6.62 17.28 3.90
N VAL A 250 -5.35 16.95 3.79
CA VAL A 250 -4.38 17.61 2.89
C VAL A 250 -4.24 16.81 1.60
N SER A 251 -4.16 15.47 1.72
CA SER A 251 -4.06 14.55 0.58
C SER A 251 -4.57 13.17 0.98
N THR A 252 -5.34 12.53 0.13
CA THR A 252 -5.80 11.13 0.35
C THR A 252 -4.81 10.08 -0.15
N VAL A 253 -3.75 10.52 -0.84
CA VAL A 253 -2.75 9.63 -1.43
C VAL A 253 -1.95 8.91 -0.35
N GLY A 254 -1.82 7.59 -0.49
CA GLY A 254 -1.07 6.77 0.46
C GLY A 254 -1.84 6.36 1.73
N ALA A 255 -3.10 6.79 1.93
CA ALA A 255 -3.90 6.40 3.09
C ALA A 255 -4.05 4.87 3.23
N GLY A 256 -4.28 4.17 2.12
CA GLY A 256 -4.32 2.71 2.08
C GLY A 256 -2.97 2.07 2.40
N ASP A 257 -1.88 2.63 1.89
CA ASP A 257 -0.53 2.15 2.14
C ASP A 257 -0.14 2.34 3.62
N ALA A 258 -0.55 3.48 4.22
CA ALA A 258 -0.38 3.74 5.65
C ALA A 258 -1.18 2.74 6.51
N MET A 259 -2.40 2.38 6.10
CA MET A 259 -3.19 1.34 6.75
C MET A 259 -2.47 -0.02 6.72
N VAL A 260 -1.89 -0.42 5.59
CA VAL A 260 -1.09 -1.65 5.49
C VAL A 260 0.11 -1.59 6.43
N ALA A 261 0.84 -0.49 6.45
CA ALA A 261 1.97 -0.30 7.38
C ALA A 261 1.52 -0.42 8.84
N GLY A 262 0.40 0.18 9.20
CA GLY A 262 -0.21 0.06 10.53
C GLY A 262 -0.56 -1.38 10.89
N LEU A 263 -1.17 -2.15 9.97
CA LEU A 263 -1.50 -3.56 10.17
C LEU A 263 -0.25 -4.44 10.30
N VAL A 264 0.75 -4.21 9.45
CA VAL A 264 2.03 -4.95 9.52
C VAL A 264 2.75 -4.65 10.84
N SER A 265 2.82 -3.39 11.26
CA SER A 265 3.42 -3.03 12.56
C SER A 265 2.66 -3.64 13.74
N ALA A 266 1.33 -3.70 13.66
CA ALA A 266 0.48 -4.32 14.67
C ALA A 266 0.68 -5.85 14.75
N HIS A 267 0.82 -6.51 13.59
CA HIS A 267 1.16 -7.94 13.52
C HIS A 267 2.50 -8.23 14.20
N LEU A 268 3.54 -7.42 13.92
CA LEU A 268 4.86 -7.56 14.53
C LEU A 268 4.84 -7.39 16.07
N ASP A 269 3.98 -6.50 16.54
CA ASP A 269 3.79 -6.25 17.98
C ASP A 269 2.81 -7.25 18.64
N GLY A 270 2.23 -8.19 17.89
CA GLY A 270 1.27 -9.18 18.40
C GLY A 270 -0.03 -8.57 18.92
N LEU A 271 -0.49 -7.45 18.35
CA LEU A 271 -1.68 -6.76 18.81
C LEU A 271 -2.96 -7.54 18.49
N LYS A 272 -3.96 -7.42 19.37
CA LYS A 272 -5.32 -7.90 19.10
C LYS A 272 -5.95 -7.07 17.96
N LEU A 273 -6.96 -7.64 17.28
CA LEU A 273 -7.60 -7.03 16.13
C LEU A 273 -8.12 -5.60 16.40
N THR A 274 -8.72 -5.34 17.56
CA THR A 274 -9.22 -4.02 17.94
C THR A 274 -8.09 -2.96 17.96
N ASP A 275 -6.93 -3.31 18.53
CA ASP A 275 -5.80 -2.39 18.64
C ASP A 275 -5.07 -2.28 17.28
N ALA A 276 -5.01 -3.37 16.51
CA ALA A 276 -4.49 -3.36 15.15
C ALA A 276 -5.32 -2.46 14.23
N ALA A 277 -6.66 -2.55 14.30
CA ALA A 277 -7.58 -1.68 13.54
C ALA A 277 -7.41 -0.20 13.94
N ARG A 278 -7.29 0.07 15.24
CA ARG A 278 -7.03 1.42 15.76
C ARG A 278 -5.73 2.00 15.23
N ARG A 279 -4.64 1.24 15.30
CA ARG A 279 -3.32 1.65 14.77
C ARG A 279 -3.36 1.86 13.26
N ALA A 280 -3.92 0.92 12.51
CA ALA A 280 -4.01 1.02 11.06
C ALA A 280 -4.79 2.25 10.60
N THR A 281 -5.92 2.54 11.27
CA THR A 281 -6.73 3.74 11.00
C THR A 281 -5.97 5.00 11.38
N SER A 282 -5.26 5.02 12.53
CA SER A 282 -4.47 6.19 12.93
C SER A 282 -3.30 6.49 11.96
N PHE A 283 -2.68 5.48 11.37
CA PHE A 283 -1.67 5.67 10.33
C PHE A 283 -2.27 6.32 9.07
N SER A 284 -3.43 5.82 8.62
CA SER A 284 -4.15 6.42 7.49
C SER A 284 -4.48 7.89 7.76
N VAL A 285 -5.04 8.20 8.94
CA VAL A 285 -5.37 9.57 9.35
C VAL A 285 -4.11 10.43 9.43
N GLY A 286 -3.04 9.91 10.03
CA GLY A 286 -1.76 10.62 10.14
C GLY A 286 -1.17 10.98 8.78
N ASN A 287 -1.30 10.08 7.79
CA ASN A 287 -0.85 10.34 6.42
C ASN A 287 -1.69 11.40 5.70
N ILE A 288 -3.03 11.32 5.76
CA ILE A 288 -3.89 12.25 4.99
C ILE A 288 -3.85 13.70 5.48
N THR A 289 -3.28 13.96 6.65
CA THR A 289 -3.05 15.32 7.18
C THR A 289 -1.74 15.96 6.68
N ARG A 290 -1.01 15.30 5.77
CA ARG A 290 0.32 15.71 5.28
C ARG A 290 0.48 15.46 3.79
N LEU A 291 1.48 16.10 3.19
CA LEU A 291 1.91 15.77 1.83
C LEU A 291 2.98 14.69 1.87
N GLY A 292 2.91 13.74 0.92
CA GLY A 292 3.87 12.64 0.78
C GLY A 292 3.65 11.49 1.77
N ALA A 293 4.47 10.44 1.63
CA ALA A 293 4.37 9.22 2.44
C ALA A 293 5.12 9.39 3.77
N HIS A 294 4.54 10.15 4.70
CA HIS A 294 5.09 10.45 6.01
C HIS A 294 4.05 10.29 7.13
N LEU A 295 4.48 9.72 8.25
CA LEU A 295 3.68 9.71 9.47
C LEU A 295 4.05 10.89 10.39
N PRO A 296 3.11 11.38 11.21
CA PRO A 296 3.44 12.27 12.31
C PRO A 296 4.30 11.56 13.37
N PRO A 297 4.94 12.30 14.28
CA PRO A 297 5.63 11.71 15.43
C PRO A 297 4.71 10.75 16.20
N ARG A 298 5.31 9.79 16.90
CA ARG A 298 4.59 8.69 17.57
C ARG A 298 3.50 9.18 18.52
N ASP A 299 3.78 10.21 19.31
CA ASP A 299 2.80 10.82 20.24
C ASP A 299 1.56 11.34 19.50
N GLY A 300 1.75 11.92 18.32
CA GLY A 300 0.64 12.38 17.47
C GLY A 300 -0.21 11.21 16.93
N LEU A 301 0.43 10.10 16.56
CA LEU A 301 -0.26 8.87 16.15
C LEU A 301 -1.02 8.23 17.30
N GLU A 302 -0.45 8.18 18.50
CA GLU A 302 -1.09 7.65 19.71
C GLU A 302 -2.30 8.51 20.10
N GLY A 303 -2.16 9.84 20.02
CA GLY A 303 -3.28 10.78 20.22
C GLY A 303 -4.39 10.62 19.19
N CYS A 304 -4.05 10.37 17.92
CA CYS A 304 -5.02 10.05 16.87
C CYS A 304 -5.68 8.69 17.14
N ALA A 305 -4.90 7.67 17.50
CA ALA A 305 -5.39 6.33 17.79
C ALA A 305 -6.43 6.33 18.92
N ALA A 306 -6.23 7.16 19.96
CA ALA A 306 -7.19 7.32 21.05
C ALA A 306 -8.56 7.87 20.58
N GLN A 307 -8.60 8.58 19.47
CA GLN A 307 -9.83 9.17 18.90
C GLN A 307 -10.51 8.23 17.87
N VAL A 308 -9.83 7.17 17.43
CA VAL A 308 -10.44 6.18 16.53
C VAL A 308 -11.50 5.38 17.28
N THR A 309 -12.73 5.42 16.78
CA THR A 309 -13.81 4.59 17.32
C THR A 309 -13.75 3.20 16.70
N VAL A 310 -13.59 2.17 17.53
CA VAL A 310 -13.58 0.76 17.07
C VAL A 310 -14.77 0.03 17.69
N THR A 311 -15.65 -0.48 16.85
CA THR A 311 -16.88 -1.18 17.24
C THR A 311 -16.81 -2.64 16.81
N PRO A 312 -16.97 -3.64 17.70
CA PRO A 312 -17.18 -5.03 17.34
C PRO A 312 -18.48 -5.21 16.53
N LEU A 313 -18.44 -6.15 15.56
CA LEU A 313 -19.58 -6.49 14.69
C LEU A 313 -19.95 -7.96 14.83
#